data_f115bf2f34cfea877995160af19c570d
#
_entry.id   f115bf2f34cfea877995160af19c570d
#
_cell.length_a   1.000
_cell.length_b   1.000
_cell.length_c   1.000
_cell.angle_alpha   90.00
_cell.angle_beta   90.00
_cell.angle_gamma   90.00
#
_symmetry.space_group_name_H-M   'P 1'
#
loop_
_entity.id
_entity.type
_entity.pdbx_description
1 polymer ?
#
loop_
_entity_poly.entity_id
_entity_poly.type
_entity_poly.pdbx_seq_one_letter_code
_entity_poly.pdbx_strand_id
1 'polypeptide(L)'
;MILFVKLLLAHMLSDFLLQPNSWVEAKEKNKLKAWQLYAHTFIHFIITMLIVWDLSFILWATIIAAIHFVTDGFKVFFQFEKSRRVWFLADQAMHISVIVIVAIWSQNIVISFYPKLNEYYLFLVTFVYALTQPVSAMIRFIISRWTSVTENNDSLENA
;
A
#
# COMPACT_ATOMS: atom_id res chain seq x y z
N MET A 1 -2.81 -19.70 3.32
CA MET A 1 -2.64 -18.59 4.29
C MET A 1 -1.31 -17.85 4.09
N ILE A 2 -0.18 -18.53 3.91
CA ILE A 2 1.15 -17.91 3.73
C ILE A 2 1.23 -16.95 2.53
N LEU A 3 0.60 -17.26 1.40
CA LEU A 3 0.61 -16.39 0.22
C LEU A 3 -0.06 -15.04 0.52
N PHE A 4 -1.20 -15.03 1.21
CA PHE A 4 -1.84 -13.79 1.63
C PHE A 4 -0.90 -12.92 2.48
N VAL A 5 -0.21 -13.51 3.46
CA VAL A 5 0.74 -12.78 4.32
C VAL A 5 1.91 -12.21 3.50
N LYS A 6 2.42 -12.97 2.53
CA LYS A 6 3.46 -12.50 1.61
C LYS A 6 3.01 -11.33 0.76
N LEU A 7 1.82 -11.41 0.17
CA LEU A 7 1.25 -10.34 -0.65
C LEU A 7 0.95 -9.09 0.17
N LEU A 8 0.44 -9.28 1.40
CA LEU A 8 0.19 -8.17 2.32
C LEU A 8 1.50 -7.48 2.71
N LEU A 9 2.55 -8.24 3.03
CA LEU A 9 3.87 -7.70 3.33
C LEU A 9 4.44 -6.94 2.14
N ALA A 10 4.35 -7.51 0.93
CA ALA A 10 4.80 -6.85 -0.30
C ALA A 10 4.11 -5.50 -0.51
N HIS A 11 2.79 -5.47 -0.38
CA HIS A 11 2.00 -4.25 -0.50
C HIS A 11 2.40 -3.20 0.54
N MET A 12 2.48 -3.60 1.82
CA MET A 12 2.84 -2.68 2.90
C MET A 12 4.25 -2.11 2.74
N LEU A 13 5.23 -2.92 2.32
CA LEU A 13 6.58 -2.43 2.04
C LEU A 13 6.60 -1.43 0.88
N SER A 14 5.85 -1.70 -0.17
CA SER A 14 5.79 -0.83 -1.34
C SER A 14 5.13 0.52 -1.02
N ASP A 15 4.00 0.53 -0.28
CA ASP A 15 3.25 1.76 0.01
C ASP A 15 3.86 2.61 1.13
N PHE A 16 4.37 1.97 2.19
CA PHE A 16 4.75 2.71 3.40
C PHE A 16 6.25 2.85 3.61
N LEU A 17 7.07 1.99 3.00
CA LEU A 17 8.52 2.09 3.09
C LEU A 17 9.15 2.66 1.83
N LEU A 18 8.72 2.19 0.65
CA LEU A 18 9.35 2.51 -0.62
C LEU A 18 8.65 3.65 -1.38
N GLN A 19 7.57 4.21 -0.84
CA GLN A 19 6.91 5.39 -1.40
C GLN A 19 7.17 6.62 -0.53
N PRO A 20 8.12 7.50 -0.89
CA PRO A 20 8.36 8.76 -0.19
C PRO A 20 7.17 9.72 -0.31
N ASN A 21 6.96 10.58 0.69
CA ASN A 21 5.90 11.61 0.65
C ASN A 21 6.01 12.52 -0.57
N SER A 22 7.23 12.84 -1.01
CA SER A 22 7.48 13.63 -2.23
C SER A 22 6.89 12.99 -3.49
N TRP A 23 6.84 11.65 -3.56
CA TRP A 23 6.19 10.94 -4.67
C TRP A 23 4.67 11.05 -4.61
N VAL A 24 4.10 10.98 -3.42
CA VAL A 24 2.66 11.18 -3.21
C VAL A 24 2.25 12.58 -3.66
N GLU A 25 2.98 13.61 -3.22
CA GLU A 25 2.76 15.01 -3.62
C GLU A 25 2.92 15.21 -5.13
N ALA A 26 3.95 14.61 -5.73
CA ALA A 26 4.16 14.67 -7.18
C ALA A 26 3.03 14.01 -7.98
N LYS A 27 2.50 12.87 -7.50
CA LYS A 27 1.32 12.20 -8.08
C LYS A 27 0.07 13.09 -7.95
N GLU A 28 -0.17 13.70 -6.79
CA GLU A 28 -1.31 14.59 -6.57
C GLU A 28 -1.25 15.83 -7.49
N LYS A 29 -0.07 16.39 -7.70
CA LYS A 29 0.16 17.58 -8.55
C LYS A 29 0.07 17.28 -10.04
N ASN A 30 0.80 16.26 -10.49
CA ASN A 30 0.99 15.98 -11.93
C ASN A 30 0.03 14.92 -12.47
N LYS A 31 -0.78 14.30 -11.59
CA LYS A 31 -1.77 13.28 -11.94
C LYS A 31 -1.12 12.12 -12.73
N LEU A 32 -1.76 11.69 -13.81
CA LEU A 32 -1.25 10.61 -14.66
C LEU A 32 0.07 10.94 -15.39
N LYS A 33 0.52 12.19 -15.39
CA LYS A 33 1.82 12.59 -15.96
C LYS A 33 2.98 12.39 -14.99
N ALA A 34 2.71 12.06 -13.73
CA ALA A 34 3.75 11.81 -12.74
C ALA A 34 4.46 10.48 -13.02
N TRP A 35 5.73 10.49 -13.35
CA TRP A 35 6.53 9.27 -13.54
C TRP A 35 6.58 8.41 -12.28
N GLN A 36 6.40 9.03 -11.12
CA GLN A 36 6.35 8.38 -9.81
C GLN A 36 5.20 7.38 -9.69
N LEU A 37 4.10 7.60 -10.41
CA LEU A 37 2.99 6.64 -10.46
C LEU A 37 3.42 5.32 -11.11
N TYR A 38 4.13 5.41 -12.23
CA TYR A 38 4.64 4.26 -12.98
C TYR A 38 5.75 3.54 -12.21
N ALA A 39 6.69 4.30 -11.64
CA ALA A 39 7.77 3.75 -10.84
C ALA A 39 7.23 3.02 -9.61
N HIS A 40 6.24 3.58 -8.92
CA HIS A 40 5.60 2.95 -7.76
C HIS A 40 4.92 1.64 -8.14
N THR A 41 4.17 1.62 -9.23
CA THR A 41 3.56 0.39 -9.77
C THR A 41 4.62 -0.68 -10.08
N PHE A 42 5.73 -0.28 -10.69
CA PHE A 42 6.83 -1.19 -10.99
C PHE A 42 7.49 -1.74 -9.71
N ILE A 43 7.65 -0.91 -8.67
CA ILE A 43 8.12 -1.35 -7.35
C ILE A 43 7.18 -2.40 -6.77
N HIS A 44 5.87 -2.21 -6.84
CA HIS A 44 4.89 -3.22 -6.41
C HIS A 44 5.09 -4.56 -7.10
N PHE A 45 5.26 -4.55 -8.42
CA PHE A 45 5.53 -5.77 -9.18
C PHE A 45 6.82 -6.46 -8.70
N ILE A 46 7.92 -5.73 -8.61
CA ILE A 46 9.23 -6.28 -8.22
C ILE A 46 9.20 -6.82 -6.79
N ILE A 47 8.67 -6.05 -5.83
CA ILE A 47 8.61 -6.48 -4.42
C ILE A 47 7.69 -7.70 -4.26
N THR A 48 6.57 -7.73 -4.97
CA THR A 48 5.70 -8.92 -4.99
C THR A 48 6.45 -10.14 -5.50
N MET A 49 7.16 -10.03 -6.62
CA MET A 49 7.94 -11.14 -7.17
C MET A 49 9.07 -11.58 -6.23
N LEU A 50 9.77 -10.64 -5.59
CA LEU A 50 10.85 -10.94 -4.64
C LEU A 50 10.34 -11.67 -3.38
N ILE A 51 9.18 -11.27 -2.86
CA ILE A 51 8.64 -11.87 -1.62
C ILE A 51 7.92 -13.18 -1.90
N VAL A 52 7.20 -13.28 -3.00
CA VAL A 52 6.56 -14.54 -3.40
C VAL A 52 7.64 -15.54 -3.81
N TRP A 53 8.70 -15.13 -4.51
CA TRP A 53 9.84 -15.94 -4.95
C TRP A 53 9.44 -17.13 -5.82
N ASP A 54 8.48 -16.93 -6.72
CA ASP A 54 7.98 -17.95 -7.62
C ASP A 54 7.66 -17.33 -8.99
N LEU A 55 8.39 -17.78 -10.03
CA LEU A 55 8.19 -17.28 -11.40
C LEU A 55 6.81 -17.62 -11.98
N SER A 56 6.17 -18.68 -11.52
CA SER A 56 4.80 -19.03 -11.95
C SER A 56 3.79 -17.96 -11.51
N PHE A 57 4.14 -17.15 -10.52
CA PHE A 57 3.30 -16.07 -10.01
C PHE A 57 3.35 -14.78 -10.85
N ILE A 58 4.17 -14.72 -11.91
CA ILE A 58 4.38 -13.49 -12.71
C ILE A 58 3.09 -12.90 -13.26
N LEU A 59 2.16 -13.74 -13.71
CA LEU A 59 0.86 -13.29 -14.21
C LEU A 59 0.05 -12.60 -13.11
N TRP A 60 -0.02 -13.19 -11.93
CA TRP A 60 -0.74 -12.65 -10.79
C TRP A 60 -0.08 -11.36 -10.25
N ALA A 61 1.25 -11.33 -10.19
CA ALA A 61 1.99 -10.11 -9.82
C ALA A 61 1.72 -8.97 -10.81
N THR A 62 1.62 -9.28 -12.11
CA THR A 62 1.27 -8.30 -13.15
C THR A 62 -0.17 -7.80 -12.97
N ILE A 63 -1.13 -8.70 -12.69
CA ILE A 63 -2.52 -8.33 -12.43
C ILE A 63 -2.63 -7.43 -11.20
N ILE A 64 -1.95 -7.80 -10.08
CA ILE A 64 -1.93 -6.97 -8.87
C ILE A 64 -1.38 -5.58 -9.19
N ALA A 65 -0.23 -5.50 -9.87
CA ALA A 65 0.39 -4.23 -10.23
C ALA A 65 -0.49 -3.38 -11.17
N ALA A 66 -1.15 -4.01 -12.15
CA ALA A 66 -2.06 -3.32 -13.06
C ALA A 66 -3.29 -2.75 -12.33
N ILE A 67 -3.90 -3.53 -11.45
CA ILE A 67 -5.04 -3.06 -10.65
C ILE A 67 -4.57 -1.95 -9.68
N HIS A 68 -3.40 -2.11 -9.05
CA HIS A 68 -2.81 -1.09 -8.20
C HIS A 68 -2.61 0.23 -8.97
N PHE A 69 -2.06 0.18 -10.18
CA PHE A 69 -1.93 1.34 -11.04
C PHE A 69 -3.27 2.04 -11.32
N VAL A 70 -4.30 1.25 -11.64
CA VAL A 70 -5.64 1.78 -11.94
C VAL A 70 -6.23 2.44 -10.69
N THR A 71 -6.19 1.78 -9.53
CA THR A 71 -6.75 2.32 -8.28
C THR A 71 -6.03 3.59 -7.82
N ASP A 72 -4.68 3.61 -7.87
CA ASP A 72 -3.88 4.80 -7.59
C ASP A 72 -4.18 5.94 -8.57
N GLY A 73 -4.33 5.61 -9.85
CA GLY A 73 -4.70 6.58 -10.89
C GLY A 73 -6.07 7.20 -10.64
N PHE A 74 -7.08 6.40 -10.31
CA PHE A 74 -8.42 6.87 -9.92
C PHE A 74 -8.36 7.77 -8.69
N LYS A 75 -7.69 7.33 -7.63
CA LYS A 75 -7.50 8.12 -6.41
C LYS A 75 -6.90 9.49 -6.73
N VAL A 76 -5.77 9.51 -7.42
CA VAL A 76 -5.06 10.74 -7.79
C VAL A 76 -5.93 11.67 -8.64
N PHE A 77 -6.82 11.13 -9.50
CA PHE A 77 -7.67 11.92 -10.38
C PHE A 77 -8.88 12.55 -9.65
N PHE A 78 -9.53 11.76 -8.79
CA PHE A 78 -10.79 12.15 -8.13
C PHE A 78 -10.63 12.66 -6.70
N GLN A 79 -9.45 12.53 -6.10
CA GLN A 79 -9.17 13.00 -4.76
C GLN A 79 -9.13 14.54 -4.70
N PHE A 80 -9.92 15.12 -3.78
CA PHE A 80 -9.86 16.51 -3.38
C PHE A 80 -9.39 16.61 -1.93
N GLU A 81 -8.87 17.78 -1.50
CA GLU A 81 -8.35 17.96 -0.14
C GLU A 81 -9.35 17.55 0.95
N LYS A 82 -10.62 17.94 0.81
CA LYS A 82 -11.68 17.59 1.77
C LYS A 82 -11.99 16.09 1.85
N SER A 83 -11.79 15.35 0.77
CA SER A 83 -12.09 13.92 0.67
C SER A 83 -10.85 13.01 0.80
N ARG A 84 -9.65 13.58 0.99
CA ARG A 84 -8.36 12.89 1.00
C ARG A 84 -8.34 11.66 1.92
N ARG A 85 -8.98 11.75 3.10
CA ARG A 85 -9.06 10.65 4.07
C ARG A 85 -9.90 9.50 3.58
N VAL A 86 -11.07 9.80 3.05
CA VAL A 86 -11.99 8.78 2.52
C VAL A 86 -11.33 8.04 1.36
N TRP A 87 -10.68 8.79 0.46
CA TRP A 87 -9.94 8.21 -0.66
C TRP A 87 -8.77 7.34 -0.21
N PHE A 88 -8.03 7.76 0.82
CA PHE A 88 -6.95 6.94 1.39
C PHE A 88 -7.47 5.62 1.95
N LEU A 89 -8.54 5.64 2.75
CA LEU A 89 -9.12 4.42 3.31
C LEU A 89 -9.73 3.51 2.25
N ALA A 90 -10.44 4.09 1.28
CA ALA A 90 -11.02 3.34 0.17
C ALA A 90 -9.95 2.67 -0.69
N ASP A 91 -8.87 3.38 -0.98
CA ASP A 91 -7.71 2.90 -1.70
C ASP A 91 -7.06 1.70 -0.99
N GLN A 92 -6.77 1.82 0.31
CA GLN A 92 -6.21 0.71 1.09
C GLN A 92 -7.17 -0.50 1.13
N ALA A 93 -8.47 -0.26 1.30
CA ALA A 93 -9.48 -1.33 1.28
C ALA A 93 -9.53 -2.05 -0.07
N MET A 94 -9.43 -1.31 -1.19
CA MET A 94 -9.40 -1.88 -2.54
C MET A 94 -8.16 -2.75 -2.74
N HIS A 95 -6.97 -2.27 -2.36
CA HIS A 95 -5.73 -3.04 -2.48
C HIS A 95 -5.78 -4.34 -1.65
N ILE A 96 -6.24 -4.27 -0.40
CA ILE A 96 -6.40 -5.44 0.45
C ILE A 96 -7.40 -6.43 -0.15
N SER A 97 -8.53 -5.95 -0.71
CA SER A 97 -9.52 -6.80 -1.38
C SER A 97 -8.93 -7.55 -2.57
N VAL A 98 -8.15 -6.88 -3.41
CA VAL A 98 -7.44 -7.50 -4.54
C VAL A 98 -6.46 -8.57 -4.05
N ILE A 99 -5.68 -8.28 -3.01
CA ILE A 99 -4.75 -9.24 -2.41
C ILE A 99 -5.47 -10.49 -1.91
N VAL A 100 -6.62 -10.34 -1.22
CA VAL A 100 -7.45 -11.45 -0.75
C VAL A 100 -7.95 -12.29 -1.92
N ILE A 101 -8.52 -11.66 -2.96
CA ILE A 101 -9.03 -12.36 -4.15
C ILE A 101 -7.92 -13.13 -4.84
N VAL A 102 -6.78 -12.50 -5.09
CA VAL A 102 -5.64 -13.16 -5.73
C VAL A 102 -5.10 -14.29 -4.86
N ALA A 103 -4.98 -14.09 -3.54
CA ALA A 103 -4.53 -15.13 -2.64
C ALA A 103 -5.43 -16.37 -2.64
N ILE A 104 -6.74 -16.20 -2.80
CA ILE A 104 -7.70 -17.30 -2.89
C ILE A 104 -7.61 -18.01 -4.26
N TRP A 105 -7.56 -17.26 -5.35
CA TRP A 105 -7.64 -17.84 -6.70
C TRP A 105 -6.33 -18.45 -7.17
N SER A 106 -5.18 -17.94 -6.73
CA SER A 106 -3.86 -18.43 -7.15
C SER A 106 -3.36 -19.63 -6.36
N GLN A 107 -4.04 -20.08 -5.31
CA GLN A 107 -3.57 -21.18 -4.42
C GLN A 107 -3.26 -22.49 -5.16
N ASN A 108 -3.97 -22.79 -6.25
CA ASN A 108 -3.78 -24.02 -7.02
C ASN A 108 -2.66 -23.94 -8.07
N ILE A 109 -2.06 -22.76 -8.26
CA ILE A 109 -1.10 -22.50 -9.35
C ILE A 109 0.32 -22.35 -8.80
N VAL A 110 0.45 -21.93 -7.55
CA VAL A 110 1.75 -21.72 -6.90
C VAL A 110 2.36 -23.06 -6.52
N ILE A 111 3.23 -23.58 -7.37
CA ILE A 111 4.03 -24.78 -7.08
C ILE A 111 5.13 -24.38 -6.11
N SER A 112 5.07 -24.94 -4.92
CA SER A 112 5.93 -24.60 -3.79
C SER A 112 7.41 -24.87 -4.05
N PHE A 113 8.13 -23.92 -4.62
CA PHE A 113 9.59 -23.88 -4.52
C PHE A 113 9.99 -22.89 -3.43
N TYR A 114 9.63 -23.18 -2.19
CA TYR A 114 9.99 -22.32 -1.08
C TYR A 114 11.18 -22.89 -0.29
N PRO A 115 12.22 -22.09 -0.02
CA PRO A 115 12.93 -22.30 1.22
C PRO A 115 11.88 -22.22 2.34
N LYS A 116 11.84 -23.21 3.22
CA LYS A 116 10.89 -23.28 4.36
C LYS A 116 11.15 -22.11 5.31
N LEU A 117 10.78 -20.89 4.91
CA LEU A 117 10.62 -19.79 5.84
C LEU A 117 9.55 -20.23 6.82
N ASN A 118 9.91 -20.31 8.08
CA ASN A 118 8.95 -20.66 9.13
C ASN A 118 7.81 -19.65 9.06
N GLU A 119 6.59 -20.12 8.77
CA GLU A 119 5.40 -19.29 8.61
C GLU A 119 5.18 -18.36 9.80
N TYR A 120 5.56 -18.81 10.99
CA TYR A 120 5.51 -18.03 12.21
C TYR A 120 6.36 -16.75 12.14
N TYR A 121 7.61 -16.86 11.70
CA TYR A 121 8.47 -15.68 11.59
C TYR A 121 8.00 -14.70 10.50
N LEU A 122 7.52 -15.20 9.38
CA LEU A 122 6.94 -14.34 8.34
C LEU A 122 5.72 -13.60 8.86
N PHE A 123 4.82 -14.29 9.58
CA PHE A 123 3.66 -13.68 10.20
C PHE A 123 4.07 -12.64 11.25
N LEU A 124 5.03 -12.96 12.11
CA LEU A 124 5.52 -12.06 13.14
C LEU A 124 6.13 -10.78 12.54
N VAL A 125 7.00 -10.91 11.55
CA VAL A 125 7.62 -9.77 10.85
C VAL A 125 6.55 -8.89 10.18
N THR A 126 5.60 -9.51 9.48
CA THR A 126 4.51 -8.79 8.82
C THR A 126 3.64 -8.04 9.83
N PHE A 127 3.30 -8.69 10.96
CA PHE A 127 2.49 -8.09 12.01
C PHE A 127 3.20 -6.93 12.71
N VAL A 128 4.46 -7.12 13.10
CA VAL A 128 5.28 -6.06 13.72
C VAL A 128 5.42 -4.87 12.76
N TYR A 129 5.70 -5.13 11.49
CA TYR A 129 5.79 -4.08 10.49
C TYR A 129 4.45 -3.35 10.29
N ALA A 130 3.32 -4.08 10.26
CA ALA A 130 1.98 -3.49 10.17
C ALA A 130 1.70 -2.52 11.31
N LEU A 131 2.06 -2.89 12.54
CA LEU A 131 1.86 -2.05 13.72
C LEU A 131 2.74 -0.79 13.72
N THR A 132 3.95 -0.86 13.16
CA THR A 132 4.90 0.27 13.22
C THR A 132 4.64 1.32 12.16
N GLN A 133 4.56 0.96 10.89
CA GLN A 133 4.47 1.92 9.78
C GLN A 133 3.03 2.16 9.29
N PRO A 134 2.27 1.16 8.79
CA PRO A 134 0.93 1.40 8.27
C PRO A 134 -0.04 1.93 9.31
N VAL A 135 -0.07 1.34 10.51
CA VAL A 135 -0.98 1.77 11.58
C VAL A 135 -0.62 3.17 12.06
N SER A 136 0.66 3.51 12.20
CA SER A 136 1.10 4.87 12.57
C SER A 136 0.70 5.90 11.50
N ALA A 137 0.82 5.56 10.22
CA ALA A 137 0.39 6.42 9.13
C ALA A 137 -1.14 6.63 9.16
N MET A 138 -1.91 5.56 9.35
CA MET A 138 -3.37 5.64 9.46
C MET A 138 -3.80 6.50 10.65
N ILE A 139 -3.21 6.30 11.83
CA ILE A 139 -3.52 7.08 13.03
C ILE A 139 -3.22 8.56 12.79
N ARG A 140 -2.02 8.91 12.32
CA ARG A 140 -1.66 10.30 11.97
C ARG A 140 -2.67 10.92 11.00
N PHE A 141 -3.09 10.18 10.00
CA PHE A 141 -4.04 10.64 9.00
C PHE A 141 -5.44 10.85 9.57
N ILE A 142 -5.90 9.99 10.47
CA ILE A 142 -7.19 10.11 11.14
C ILE A 142 -7.18 11.30 12.11
N ILE A 143 -6.12 11.44 12.92
CA ILE A 143 -6.02 12.46 13.97
C ILE A 143 -5.72 13.87 13.38
N SER A 144 -5.17 13.99 12.17
CA SER A 144 -4.80 15.26 11.56
C SER A 144 -5.95 16.30 11.48
N ARG A 145 -7.21 15.87 11.64
CA ARG A 145 -8.36 16.77 11.74
C ARG A 145 -8.38 17.58 13.04
N TRP A 146 -7.91 16.98 14.13
CA TRP A 146 -7.96 17.62 15.47
C TRP A 146 -6.69 18.41 15.76
N THR A 147 -5.53 17.98 15.24
CA THR A 147 -4.26 18.71 15.43
C THR A 147 -4.23 20.07 14.73
N SER A 148 -4.85 20.22 13.57
CA SER A 148 -4.95 21.51 12.88
C SER A 148 -5.85 22.53 13.62
N VAL A 149 -6.78 22.06 14.46
CA VAL A 149 -7.66 22.93 15.27
C VAL A 149 -6.93 23.44 16.51
N THR A 150 -6.06 22.64 17.13
CA THR A 150 -5.26 23.04 18.28
C THR A 150 -4.21 24.08 17.91
N GLU A 151 -3.49 23.93 16.79
CA GLU A 151 -2.52 24.90 16.32
C GLU A 151 -3.15 26.30 16.03
N ASN A 152 -4.37 26.32 15.47
CA ASN A 152 -5.08 27.57 15.23
C ASN A 152 -5.57 28.23 16.54
N ASN A 153 -5.95 27.47 17.56
CA ASN A 153 -6.36 28.03 18.84
C ASN A 153 -5.19 28.61 19.62
N ASP A 154 -4.05 27.91 19.63
CA ASP A 154 -2.82 28.40 20.29
C ASP A 154 -2.27 29.67 19.63
N SER A 155 -2.48 29.87 18.35
CA SER A 155 -2.09 31.10 17.64
C SER A 155 -3.02 32.29 17.94
N LEU A 156 -4.29 32.04 18.33
CA LEU A 156 -5.24 33.06 18.71
C LEU A 156 -5.15 33.47 20.19
N GLU A 157 -4.67 32.55 21.06
CA GLU A 157 -4.43 32.88 22.48
C GLU A 157 -3.13 33.68 22.70
N ASN A 158 -2.20 33.63 21.73
CA ASN A 158 -0.92 34.34 21.80
C ASN A 158 -0.89 35.66 20.98
N ALA A 159 -2.03 36.14 20.43
CA ALA A 159 -2.18 37.37 19.68
C ALA A 159 -2.99 38.40 20.48
#